data_a1f5eaf800b6594690a5809cd988c9f2
#
_entry.id   a1f5eaf800b6594690a5809cd988c9f2
#
_cell.length_a   1.000
_cell.length_b   1.000
_cell.length_c   1.000
_cell.angle_alpha   90.00
_cell.angle_beta   90.00
_cell.angle_gamma   90.00
#
_symmetry.space_group_name_H-M   'P 1'
#
loop_
_entity.id
_entity.type
_entity.pdbx_description
1 polymer ?
#
loop_
_entity_poly.entity_id
_entity_poly.type
_entity_poly.pdbx_seq_one_letter_code
_entity_poly.pdbx_strand_id
1 'polypeptide(L)'
;MTGKICGTGSWAPDRVWDNNDLAKMVETSDQWIRERTGVVQRHIAKEDEDTVTMAAGAALKALEDAEMKAEEIDLILVATISPTEIMPCVACGVQERLGAENATCFDLNGACTGSLLALNTAQAYLAQGIYRNALVIGAEKLSGLTDWTDRGTCILFGDGAGAVVLRAEEGGSYAQVTHSIGKKGGALTLQSRNQIRYENDPKAKETYIQMNGKEVFSFAVSKVPEAVKELLSREQVSCEDISYYLLHQANERIIRSAARRLGEDISKFPMNMDRYGNTSSASLLILLDEMKKSGKLQRGDRLVLAGFGGGLTYGASLIEY
;
A
#
# COMPACT_ATOMS: atom_id res chain seq x y z
N MET A 1 1.83 25.53 -0.16
CA MET A 1 0.90 24.71 -0.97
C MET A 1 0.84 23.30 -0.38
N THR A 2 -0.28 22.62 -0.47
CA THR A 2 -0.47 21.24 -0.01
C THR A 2 -1.14 20.46 -1.12
N GLY A 3 -0.71 19.22 -1.35
CA GLY A 3 -1.35 18.31 -2.30
C GLY A 3 -2.66 17.79 -1.72
N LYS A 4 -3.79 18.25 -2.22
CA LYS A 4 -5.11 17.73 -1.86
C LYS A 4 -5.49 16.55 -2.73
N ILE A 5 -6.11 15.53 -2.14
CA ILE A 5 -6.65 14.39 -2.87
C ILE A 5 -7.88 14.86 -3.63
N CYS A 6 -7.80 14.87 -4.96
CA CYS A 6 -8.91 15.24 -5.85
C CYS A 6 -9.55 14.03 -6.54
N GLY A 7 -8.82 12.91 -6.70
CA GLY A 7 -9.37 11.68 -7.24
C GLY A 7 -8.75 10.43 -6.64
N THR A 8 -9.51 9.34 -6.62
CA THR A 8 -9.08 8.02 -6.14
C THR A 8 -9.49 6.93 -7.13
N GLY A 9 -8.71 5.86 -7.20
CA GLY A 9 -9.04 4.71 -8.02
C GLY A 9 -8.41 3.44 -7.50
N SER A 10 -9.04 2.32 -7.75
CA SER A 10 -8.49 1.01 -7.41
C SER A 10 -8.75 -0.01 -8.51
N TRP A 11 -7.86 -0.98 -8.59
CA TRP A 11 -7.94 -2.13 -9.47
C TRP A 11 -7.60 -3.39 -8.72
N ALA A 12 -8.41 -4.42 -8.86
CA ALA A 12 -8.10 -5.77 -8.41
C ALA A 12 -8.39 -6.74 -9.55
N PRO A 13 -7.58 -7.78 -9.75
CA PRO A 13 -7.85 -8.85 -10.71
C PRO A 13 -9.22 -9.52 -10.46
N ASP A 14 -9.88 -9.96 -11.52
CA ASP A 14 -11.20 -10.63 -11.39
C ASP A 14 -11.10 -12.00 -10.74
N ARG A 15 -9.94 -12.69 -10.89
CA ARG A 15 -9.75 -14.02 -10.33
C ARG A 15 -9.56 -13.94 -8.82
N VAL A 16 -10.46 -14.59 -8.09
CA VAL A 16 -10.46 -14.64 -6.63
C VAL A 16 -10.14 -16.05 -6.16
N TRP A 17 -9.24 -16.18 -5.19
CA TRP A 17 -9.01 -17.39 -4.43
C TRP A 17 -9.50 -17.21 -3.01
N ASP A 18 -10.33 -18.12 -2.52
CA ASP A 18 -10.73 -18.18 -1.13
C ASP A 18 -9.76 -19.03 -0.29
N ASN A 19 -10.02 -19.15 1.00
CA ASN A 19 -9.18 -19.94 1.89
C ASN A 19 -9.30 -21.46 1.62
N ASN A 20 -10.40 -21.93 1.01
CA ASN A 20 -10.53 -23.35 0.64
C ASN A 20 -9.68 -23.69 -0.58
N ASP A 21 -9.41 -22.71 -1.47
CA ASP A 21 -8.47 -22.92 -2.56
C ASP A 21 -7.05 -23.09 -2.02
N LEU A 22 -6.67 -22.34 -1.01
CA LEU A 22 -5.37 -22.49 -0.34
C LEU A 22 -5.27 -23.82 0.44
N ALA A 23 -6.35 -24.30 1.02
CA ALA A 23 -6.38 -25.60 1.70
C ALA A 23 -6.13 -26.80 0.76
N LYS A 24 -6.23 -26.59 -0.56
CA LYS A 24 -5.83 -27.61 -1.57
C LYS A 24 -4.31 -27.63 -1.80
N MET A 25 -3.59 -26.58 -1.42
CA MET A 25 -2.17 -26.40 -1.68
C MET A 25 -1.31 -26.64 -0.44
N VAL A 26 -1.77 -26.19 0.73
CA VAL A 26 -1.05 -26.30 2.01
C VAL A 26 -1.98 -26.77 3.12
N GLU A 27 -1.42 -27.37 4.17
CA GLU A 27 -2.17 -27.82 5.34
C GLU A 27 -2.71 -26.62 6.14
N THR A 28 -3.95 -26.20 5.86
CA THR A 28 -4.63 -25.08 6.49
C THR A 28 -6.15 -25.25 6.45
N SER A 29 -6.90 -24.29 7.01
CA SER A 29 -8.36 -24.22 6.90
C SER A 29 -8.84 -22.76 6.85
N ASP A 30 -10.05 -22.54 6.33
CA ASP A 30 -10.68 -21.22 6.31
C ASP A 30 -10.75 -20.62 7.71
N GLN A 31 -11.21 -21.39 8.70
CA GLN A 31 -11.29 -20.93 10.08
C GLN A 31 -9.92 -20.51 10.61
N TRP A 32 -8.88 -21.32 10.40
CA TRP A 32 -7.53 -21.03 10.89
C TRP A 32 -6.95 -19.72 10.30
N ILE A 33 -7.16 -19.50 8.98
CA ILE A 33 -6.68 -18.28 8.31
C ILE A 33 -7.45 -17.06 8.83
N ARG A 34 -8.78 -17.11 8.90
CA ARG A 34 -9.61 -15.99 9.39
C ARG A 34 -9.24 -15.60 10.82
N GLU A 35 -9.14 -16.54 11.74
CA GLU A 35 -8.82 -16.26 13.14
C GLU A 35 -7.44 -15.61 13.31
N ARG A 36 -6.50 -15.91 12.42
CA ARG A 36 -5.12 -15.43 12.52
C ARG A 36 -4.85 -14.14 11.74
N THR A 37 -5.57 -13.91 10.68
CA THR A 37 -5.26 -12.83 9.73
C THR A 37 -6.43 -11.88 9.46
N GLY A 38 -7.66 -12.37 9.55
CA GLY A 38 -8.87 -11.69 9.07
C GLY A 38 -9.12 -11.90 7.57
N VAL A 39 -8.21 -12.54 6.83
CA VAL A 39 -8.34 -12.74 5.38
C VAL A 39 -9.33 -13.86 5.08
N VAL A 40 -10.27 -13.59 4.16
CA VAL A 40 -11.27 -14.53 3.67
C VAL A 40 -10.94 -14.97 2.25
N GLN A 41 -10.56 -14.01 1.42
CA GLN A 41 -10.21 -14.20 0.02
C GLN A 41 -9.13 -13.21 -0.41
N ARG A 42 -8.56 -13.42 -1.58
CA ARG A 42 -7.59 -12.55 -2.23
C ARG A 42 -7.77 -12.59 -3.73
N HIS A 43 -7.43 -11.47 -4.37
CA HIS A 43 -7.39 -11.38 -5.82
C HIS A 43 -6.02 -11.85 -6.32
N ILE A 44 -6.00 -12.59 -7.41
CA ILE A 44 -4.81 -13.17 -8.01
C ILE A 44 -4.77 -12.79 -9.49
N ALA A 45 -3.73 -12.09 -9.90
CA ALA A 45 -3.54 -11.66 -11.28
C ALA A 45 -3.35 -12.87 -12.21
N LYS A 46 -3.88 -12.77 -13.43
CA LYS A 46 -3.63 -13.72 -14.50
C LYS A 46 -2.22 -13.51 -15.07
N GLU A 47 -1.82 -14.37 -16.00
CA GLU A 47 -0.49 -14.28 -16.62
C GLU A 47 -0.31 -12.97 -17.40
N ASP A 48 -1.34 -12.52 -18.08
CA ASP A 48 -1.41 -11.28 -18.88
C ASP A 48 -1.69 -10.00 -18.07
N GLU A 49 -2.01 -10.14 -16.79
CA GLU A 49 -2.19 -9.03 -15.85
C GLU A 49 -0.88 -8.78 -15.09
N ASP A 50 -0.11 -7.80 -15.52
CA ASP A 50 1.12 -7.37 -14.86
C ASP A 50 0.91 -6.16 -13.93
N THR A 51 1.96 -5.76 -13.23
CA THR A 51 1.92 -4.62 -12.30
C THR A 51 1.59 -3.31 -13.02
N VAL A 52 2.07 -3.13 -14.27
CA VAL A 52 1.77 -1.93 -15.08
C VAL A 52 0.29 -1.90 -15.44
N THR A 53 -0.29 -3.04 -15.82
CA THR A 53 -1.72 -3.16 -16.18
C THR A 53 -2.61 -2.77 -15.01
N MET A 54 -2.34 -3.32 -13.82
CA MET A 54 -3.10 -3.02 -12.62
C MET A 54 -2.93 -1.55 -12.20
N ALA A 55 -1.69 -1.04 -12.23
CA ALA A 55 -1.38 0.34 -11.89
C ALA A 55 -2.09 1.33 -12.81
N ALA A 56 -2.04 1.11 -14.13
CA ALA A 56 -2.71 1.94 -15.11
C ALA A 56 -4.25 1.89 -14.97
N GLY A 57 -4.81 0.71 -14.67
CA GLY A 57 -6.25 0.56 -14.44
C GLY A 57 -6.72 1.33 -13.20
N ALA A 58 -5.95 1.32 -12.09
CA ALA A 58 -6.25 2.13 -10.92
C ALA A 58 -6.09 3.64 -11.21
N ALA A 59 -5.04 4.01 -11.95
CA ALA A 59 -4.73 5.38 -12.33
C ALA A 59 -5.82 6.02 -13.20
N LEU A 60 -6.32 5.29 -14.21
CA LEU A 60 -7.42 5.75 -15.06
C LEU A 60 -8.65 6.11 -14.23
N LYS A 61 -9.04 5.23 -13.31
CA LYS A 61 -10.18 5.49 -12.42
C LYS A 61 -9.94 6.70 -11.50
N ALA A 62 -8.70 6.89 -11.05
CA ALA A 62 -8.36 8.06 -10.22
C ALA A 62 -8.41 9.37 -11.03
N LEU A 63 -8.01 9.35 -12.30
CA LEU A 63 -8.11 10.50 -13.21
C LEU A 63 -9.58 10.81 -13.54
N GLU A 64 -10.39 9.79 -13.85
CA GLU A 64 -11.83 9.94 -14.08
C GLU A 64 -12.53 10.56 -12.87
N ASP A 65 -12.21 10.07 -11.66
CA ASP A 65 -12.78 10.56 -10.41
C ASP A 65 -12.29 11.99 -10.06
N ALA A 66 -11.09 12.38 -10.51
CA ALA A 66 -10.56 13.75 -10.39
C ALA A 66 -11.09 14.70 -11.47
N GLU A 67 -11.81 14.20 -12.47
CA GLU A 67 -12.17 14.96 -13.70
C GLU A 67 -10.93 15.62 -14.35
N MET A 68 -9.79 14.88 -14.35
CA MET A 68 -8.48 15.37 -14.81
C MET A 68 -7.99 14.56 -16.00
N LYS A 69 -7.46 15.25 -17.00
CA LYS A 69 -6.82 14.60 -18.16
C LYS A 69 -5.40 14.13 -17.80
N ALA A 70 -4.94 13.08 -18.46
CA ALA A 70 -3.62 12.53 -18.21
C ALA A 70 -2.48 13.53 -18.51
N GLU A 71 -2.65 14.39 -19.52
CA GLU A 71 -1.66 15.41 -19.89
C GLU A 71 -1.49 16.52 -18.84
N GLU A 72 -2.41 16.62 -17.88
CA GLU A 72 -2.32 17.58 -16.77
C GLU A 72 -1.46 17.04 -15.62
N ILE A 73 -1.06 15.77 -15.64
CA ILE A 73 -0.20 15.17 -14.62
C ILE A 73 1.26 15.52 -14.89
N ASP A 74 1.92 16.07 -13.88
CA ASP A 74 3.33 16.47 -13.92
C ASP A 74 4.26 15.41 -13.31
N LEU A 75 3.74 14.56 -12.43
CA LEU A 75 4.51 13.57 -11.67
C LEU A 75 3.72 12.27 -11.53
N ILE A 76 4.33 11.15 -11.89
CA ILE A 76 3.82 9.80 -11.60
C ILE A 76 4.80 9.06 -10.68
N LEU A 77 4.34 8.67 -9.50
CA LEU A 77 5.07 7.85 -8.56
C LEU A 77 4.38 6.50 -8.38
N VAL A 78 5.11 5.41 -8.61
CA VAL A 78 4.62 4.06 -8.32
C VAL A 78 5.41 3.45 -7.18
N ALA A 79 4.71 3.07 -6.13
CA ALA A 79 5.27 2.26 -5.05
C ALA A 79 5.06 0.78 -5.36
N THR A 80 6.13 0.03 -5.52
CA THR A 80 6.06 -1.41 -5.83
C THR A 80 7.35 -2.15 -5.46
N ILE A 81 7.21 -3.44 -5.12
CA ILE A 81 8.31 -4.41 -4.99
C ILE A 81 8.19 -5.54 -6.01
N SER A 82 7.16 -5.50 -6.85
CA SER A 82 6.80 -6.55 -7.79
C SER A 82 6.76 -6.06 -9.25
N PRO A 83 7.72 -5.25 -9.71
CA PRO A 83 7.76 -4.83 -11.09
C PRO A 83 8.01 -6.05 -11.99
N THR A 84 7.33 -6.12 -13.12
CA THR A 84 7.59 -7.15 -14.15
C THR A 84 8.97 -6.97 -14.75
N GLU A 85 9.33 -5.73 -15.02
CA GLU A 85 10.65 -5.31 -15.52
C GLU A 85 11.30 -4.35 -14.52
N ILE A 86 12.61 -4.46 -14.36
CA ILE A 86 13.35 -3.50 -13.52
C ILE A 86 13.56 -2.21 -14.32
N MET A 87 13.64 -2.29 -15.65
CA MET A 87 13.84 -1.18 -16.58
C MET A 87 13.15 -1.48 -17.90
N PRO A 88 12.23 -0.62 -18.38
CA PRO A 88 11.79 0.63 -17.74
C PRO A 88 11.04 0.42 -16.43
N CYS A 89 10.93 1.47 -15.61
CA CYS A 89 10.18 1.40 -14.37
C CYS A 89 8.66 1.35 -14.62
N VAL A 90 7.89 0.85 -13.65
CA VAL A 90 6.42 0.71 -13.76
C VAL A 90 5.75 2.06 -14.03
N ALA A 91 6.22 3.13 -13.40
CA ALA A 91 5.69 4.48 -13.61
C ALA A 91 5.79 4.95 -15.07
N CYS A 92 6.89 4.59 -15.79
CA CYS A 92 7.02 4.88 -17.23
C CYS A 92 6.02 4.08 -18.07
N GLY A 93 5.79 2.81 -17.74
CA GLY A 93 4.78 1.99 -18.41
C GLY A 93 3.34 2.51 -18.17
N VAL A 94 3.08 3.02 -16.97
CA VAL A 94 1.80 3.70 -16.65
C VAL A 94 1.66 4.98 -17.46
N GLN A 95 2.71 5.81 -17.52
CA GLN A 95 2.73 7.04 -18.31
C GLN A 95 2.35 6.80 -19.78
N GLU A 96 2.98 5.81 -20.40
CA GLU A 96 2.72 5.42 -21.78
C GLU A 96 1.26 5.03 -21.98
N ARG A 97 0.72 4.16 -21.10
CA ARG A 97 -0.66 3.66 -21.21
C ARG A 97 -1.72 4.75 -21.01
N LEU A 98 -1.42 5.76 -20.19
CA LEU A 98 -2.31 6.87 -19.92
C LEU A 98 -2.20 8.00 -20.95
N GLY A 99 -1.08 8.08 -21.69
CA GLY A 99 -0.75 9.25 -22.50
C GLY A 99 -0.37 10.48 -21.66
N ALA A 100 0.19 10.30 -20.47
CA ALA A 100 0.59 11.39 -19.57
C ALA A 100 1.96 11.97 -19.97
N GLU A 101 2.08 12.48 -21.19
CA GLU A 101 3.34 12.84 -21.83
C GLU A 101 4.17 13.88 -21.06
N ASN A 102 3.53 14.70 -20.22
CA ASN A 102 4.20 15.76 -19.46
C ASN A 102 4.78 15.29 -18.12
N ALA A 103 4.47 14.06 -17.70
CA ALA A 103 4.81 13.59 -16.37
C ALA A 103 6.26 13.12 -16.24
N THR A 104 6.94 13.53 -15.17
CA THR A 104 8.15 12.86 -14.68
C THR A 104 7.76 11.58 -13.94
N CYS A 105 8.44 10.46 -14.23
CA CYS A 105 8.03 9.13 -13.78
C CYS A 105 9.17 8.41 -13.08
N PHE A 106 8.92 7.86 -11.88
CA PHE A 106 9.83 6.94 -11.21
C PHE A 106 9.12 6.06 -10.17
N ASP A 107 9.73 4.91 -9.89
CA ASP A 107 9.26 3.98 -8.88
C ASP A 107 9.93 4.23 -7.53
N LEU A 108 9.23 3.86 -6.46
CA LEU A 108 9.71 3.85 -5.08
C LEU A 108 9.59 2.45 -4.50
N ASN A 109 10.68 1.96 -3.92
CA ASN A 109 10.67 0.72 -3.14
C ASN A 109 10.66 1.06 -1.65
N GLY A 110 9.50 0.97 -1.02
CA GLY A 110 9.30 1.09 0.42
C GLY A 110 8.53 -0.10 1.00
N ALA A 111 8.45 -1.21 0.24
CA ALA A 111 7.61 -2.36 0.55
C ALA A 111 6.20 -1.90 0.95
N CYS A 112 5.60 -2.47 2.02
CA CYS A 112 4.24 -2.13 2.43
C CYS A 112 4.05 -0.67 2.90
N THR A 113 5.12 0.07 3.22
CA THR A 113 5.07 1.52 3.48
C THR A 113 5.20 2.34 2.19
N GLY A 114 5.37 1.69 1.05
CA GLY A 114 5.71 2.34 -0.22
C GLY A 114 4.76 3.45 -0.62
N SER A 115 3.44 3.22 -0.58
CA SER A 115 2.46 4.26 -0.94
C SER A 115 2.47 5.45 0.04
N LEU A 116 2.70 5.21 1.34
CA LEU A 116 2.86 6.28 2.32
C LEU A 116 4.10 7.14 2.00
N LEU A 117 5.22 6.50 1.67
CA LEU A 117 6.46 7.20 1.27
C LEU A 117 6.29 7.93 -0.06
N ALA A 118 5.57 7.35 -1.02
CA ALA A 118 5.27 7.99 -2.30
C ALA A 118 4.37 9.22 -2.13
N LEU A 119 3.35 9.15 -1.25
CA LEU A 119 2.54 10.29 -0.86
C LEU A 119 3.39 11.40 -0.23
N ASN A 120 4.25 11.07 0.73
CA ASN A 120 5.16 12.02 1.37
C ASN A 120 6.09 12.69 0.36
N THR A 121 6.60 11.91 -0.61
CA THR A 121 7.47 12.40 -1.68
C THR A 121 6.71 13.37 -2.61
N ALA A 122 5.52 13.00 -3.05
CA ALA A 122 4.67 13.86 -3.87
C ALA A 122 4.33 15.17 -3.14
N GLN A 123 3.94 15.09 -1.86
CA GLN A 123 3.67 16.27 -1.04
C GLN A 123 4.86 17.23 -0.95
N ALA A 124 6.08 16.69 -0.83
CA ALA A 124 7.29 17.53 -0.79
C ALA A 124 7.50 18.28 -2.11
N TYR A 125 7.31 17.64 -3.25
CA TYR A 125 7.41 18.29 -4.57
C TYR A 125 6.32 19.35 -4.79
N LEU A 126 5.07 19.02 -4.42
CA LEU A 126 3.93 19.93 -4.54
C LEU A 126 4.09 21.16 -3.63
N ALA A 127 4.57 20.95 -2.39
CA ALA A 127 4.81 22.04 -1.44
C ALA A 127 5.89 23.02 -1.92
N GLN A 128 6.91 22.54 -2.64
CA GLN A 128 7.96 23.36 -3.24
C GLN A 128 7.53 24.01 -4.58
N GLY A 129 6.35 23.69 -5.10
CA GLY A 129 5.86 24.21 -6.38
C GLY A 129 6.61 23.66 -7.61
N ILE A 130 7.35 22.55 -7.46
CA ILE A 130 8.06 21.89 -8.58
C ILE A 130 7.05 21.26 -9.53
N TYR A 131 6.01 20.62 -9.00
CA TYR A 131 4.88 20.06 -9.73
C TYR A 131 3.56 20.59 -9.17
N ARG A 132 2.50 20.53 -9.98
CA ARG A 132 1.14 20.97 -9.59
C ARG A 132 0.20 19.80 -9.39
N ASN A 133 0.32 18.77 -10.22
CA ASN A 133 -0.54 17.59 -10.17
C ASN A 133 0.33 16.33 -10.11
N ALA A 134 0.09 15.49 -9.13
CA ALA A 134 0.81 14.23 -8.97
C ALA A 134 -0.16 13.05 -8.93
N LEU A 135 0.20 11.98 -9.61
CA LEU A 135 -0.46 10.69 -9.55
C LEU A 135 0.41 9.75 -8.71
N VAL A 136 -0.11 9.31 -7.58
CA VAL A 136 0.57 8.40 -6.66
C VAL A 136 -0.15 7.05 -6.69
N ILE A 137 0.59 5.99 -6.96
CA ILE A 137 0.07 4.64 -7.14
C ILE A 137 0.82 3.68 -6.23
N GLY A 138 0.10 2.77 -5.58
CA GLY A 138 0.65 1.56 -5.01
C GLY A 138 0.16 0.37 -5.83
N ALA A 139 1.05 -0.47 -6.35
CA ALA A 139 0.67 -1.58 -7.22
C ALA A 139 1.54 -2.81 -6.99
N GLU A 140 0.91 -3.97 -6.81
CA GLU A 140 1.63 -5.19 -6.47
C GLU A 140 1.02 -6.43 -7.12
N LYS A 141 1.88 -7.28 -7.70
CA LYS A 141 1.62 -8.66 -8.11
C LYS A 141 2.39 -9.62 -7.20
N LEU A 142 1.95 -9.70 -5.93
CA LEU A 142 2.63 -10.51 -4.92
C LEU A 142 2.47 -12.01 -5.16
N SER A 143 1.44 -12.42 -5.90
CA SER A 143 1.23 -13.83 -6.27
C SER A 143 2.43 -14.43 -6.98
N GLY A 144 3.17 -13.64 -7.77
CA GLY A 144 4.40 -14.05 -8.44
C GLY A 144 5.64 -14.14 -7.53
N LEU A 145 5.56 -13.58 -6.33
CA LEU A 145 6.63 -13.51 -5.33
C LEU A 145 6.34 -14.39 -4.09
N THR A 146 5.21 -15.08 -4.09
CA THR A 146 4.76 -15.94 -2.99
C THR A 146 5.15 -17.37 -3.23
N ASP A 147 5.80 -18.02 -2.25
CA ASP A 147 5.97 -19.47 -2.24
C ASP A 147 4.65 -20.10 -1.81
N TRP A 148 3.91 -20.67 -2.75
CA TRP A 148 2.61 -21.31 -2.52
C TRP A 148 2.71 -22.61 -1.72
N THR A 149 3.91 -23.06 -1.38
CA THR A 149 4.16 -24.20 -0.48
C THR A 149 4.47 -23.77 0.96
N ASP A 150 4.72 -22.49 1.19
CA ASP A 150 4.92 -21.94 2.53
C ASP A 150 3.62 -21.40 3.12
N ARG A 151 3.01 -22.17 4.04
CA ARG A 151 1.81 -21.76 4.77
C ARG A 151 1.98 -20.44 5.54
N GLY A 152 3.21 -20.09 5.92
CA GLY A 152 3.49 -18.88 6.71
C GLY A 152 3.24 -17.57 5.94
N THR A 153 3.36 -17.62 4.63
CA THR A 153 3.26 -16.47 3.74
C THR A 153 2.11 -16.54 2.76
N CYS A 154 1.85 -17.70 2.13
CA CYS A 154 0.85 -17.83 1.05
C CYS A 154 -0.58 -17.47 1.46
N ILE A 155 -0.91 -17.58 2.76
CA ILE A 155 -2.24 -17.27 3.28
C ILE A 155 -2.55 -15.78 3.36
N LEU A 156 -1.53 -14.91 3.18
CA LEU A 156 -1.64 -13.48 3.45
C LEU A 156 -1.91 -12.67 2.18
N PHE A 157 -1.08 -12.90 1.14
CA PHE A 157 -0.90 -11.96 0.05
C PHE A 157 -1.99 -12.04 -1.02
N GLY A 158 -2.26 -10.88 -1.62
CA GLY A 158 -3.09 -10.71 -2.80
C GLY A 158 -2.51 -9.65 -3.73
N ASP A 159 -3.05 -9.58 -4.94
CA ASP A 159 -2.66 -8.67 -6.00
C ASP A 159 -3.63 -7.50 -6.12
N GLY A 160 -3.14 -6.34 -6.52
CA GLY A 160 -3.98 -5.18 -6.77
C GLY A 160 -3.20 -3.88 -6.85
N ALA A 161 -3.91 -2.83 -7.21
CA ALA A 161 -3.41 -1.46 -7.28
C ALA A 161 -4.41 -0.46 -6.72
N GLY A 162 -3.89 0.58 -6.09
CA GLY A 162 -4.65 1.76 -5.70
C GLY A 162 -3.92 3.02 -6.14
N ALA A 163 -4.67 4.05 -6.48
CA ALA A 163 -4.14 5.31 -6.99
C ALA A 163 -4.86 6.51 -6.40
N VAL A 164 -4.14 7.61 -6.25
CA VAL A 164 -4.69 8.92 -5.90
C VAL A 164 -4.11 10.00 -6.79
N VAL A 165 -4.93 10.96 -7.17
CA VAL A 165 -4.51 12.20 -7.82
C VAL A 165 -4.43 13.29 -6.75
N LEU A 166 -3.27 13.93 -6.65
CA LEU A 166 -3.01 15.08 -5.79
C LEU A 166 -2.91 16.34 -6.64
N ARG A 167 -3.59 17.40 -6.22
CA ARG A 167 -3.45 18.73 -6.79
C ARG A 167 -2.90 19.69 -5.75
N ALA A 168 -1.87 20.47 -6.12
CA ALA A 168 -1.33 21.50 -5.25
C ALA A 168 -2.33 22.67 -5.11
N GLU A 169 -2.76 22.90 -3.87
CA GLU A 169 -3.67 24.02 -3.54
C GLU A 169 -3.15 24.81 -2.34
N GLU A 170 -3.58 26.06 -2.22
CA GLU A 170 -3.33 26.83 -1.00
C GLU A 170 -4.21 26.32 0.14
N GLY A 171 -3.66 26.37 1.34
CA GLY A 171 -4.34 25.84 2.53
C GLY A 171 -4.29 24.32 2.62
N GLY A 172 -5.07 23.74 3.56
CA GLY A 172 -5.00 22.34 3.93
C GLY A 172 -3.80 22.04 4.83
N SER A 173 -3.82 20.86 5.44
CA SER A 173 -2.74 20.41 6.31
C SER A 173 -2.21 19.06 5.82
N TYR A 174 -0.89 18.94 5.80
CA TYR A 174 -0.19 17.67 5.62
C TYR A 174 1.00 17.60 6.56
N ALA A 175 1.07 16.55 7.33
CA ALA A 175 2.21 16.27 8.19
C ALA A 175 2.55 14.78 8.14
N GLN A 176 3.81 14.44 8.43
CA GLN A 176 4.25 13.06 8.38
C GLN A 176 5.38 12.78 9.35
N VAL A 177 5.45 11.54 9.83
CA VAL A 177 6.61 10.96 10.51
C VAL A 177 6.90 9.60 9.88
N THR A 178 8.16 9.34 9.57
CA THR A 178 8.62 8.08 8.99
C THR A 178 9.96 7.68 9.59
N HIS A 179 10.12 6.39 9.85
CA HIS A 179 11.30 5.82 10.46
C HIS A 179 11.73 4.52 9.77
N SER A 180 13.01 4.23 9.85
CA SER A 180 13.60 2.98 9.35
C SER A 180 14.50 2.35 10.40
N ILE A 181 14.41 1.03 10.56
CA ILE A 181 15.25 0.24 11.45
C ILE A 181 15.96 -0.84 10.63
N GLY A 182 16.98 -0.44 9.86
CA GLY A 182 17.68 -1.30 8.90
C GLY A 182 18.26 -2.59 9.52
N LYS A 183 18.71 -2.56 10.78
CA LYS A 183 19.19 -3.75 11.50
C LYS A 183 18.13 -4.85 11.68
N LYS A 184 16.86 -4.55 11.43
CA LYS A 184 15.74 -5.51 11.46
C LYS A 184 15.32 -6.00 10.08
N GLY A 185 16.02 -5.59 9.02
CA GLY A 185 15.68 -5.93 7.63
C GLY A 185 15.55 -7.43 7.36
N GLY A 186 16.33 -8.24 8.05
CA GLY A 186 16.24 -9.70 7.93
C GLY A 186 14.92 -10.35 8.33
N ALA A 187 14.01 -9.60 8.99
CA ALA A 187 12.70 -10.14 9.38
C ALA A 187 11.70 -10.26 8.22
N LEU A 188 11.89 -9.51 7.14
CA LEU A 188 11.05 -9.56 5.93
C LEU A 188 11.93 -9.24 4.72
N THR A 189 12.22 -10.25 3.91
CA THR A 189 13.14 -10.14 2.79
C THR A 189 12.56 -10.71 1.51
N LEU A 190 13.05 -10.18 0.38
CA LEU A 190 12.85 -10.70 -0.95
C LEU A 190 14.16 -10.49 -1.70
N GLN A 191 14.82 -11.56 -2.08
CA GLN A 191 16.07 -11.44 -2.84
C GLN A 191 15.81 -11.14 -4.31
N SER A 192 16.64 -10.29 -4.88
CA SER A 192 16.62 -10.03 -6.31
C SER A 192 17.10 -11.26 -7.10
N ARG A 193 16.40 -11.59 -8.17
CA ARG A 193 16.77 -12.70 -9.07
C ARG A 193 18.16 -12.53 -9.71
N ASN A 194 18.71 -11.33 -9.76
CA ASN A 194 20.06 -11.10 -10.29
C ASN A 194 21.19 -11.70 -9.43
N GLN A 195 20.87 -12.15 -8.22
CA GLN A 195 21.79 -12.92 -7.35
C GLN A 195 21.86 -14.40 -7.72
N ILE A 196 20.90 -14.91 -8.50
CA ILE A 196 20.89 -16.30 -8.96
C ILE A 196 21.74 -16.41 -10.21
N ARG A 197 22.83 -17.18 -10.12
CA ARG A 197 23.81 -17.33 -11.22
C ARG A 197 23.55 -18.56 -12.09
N TYR A 198 22.83 -19.57 -11.59
CA TYR A 198 22.63 -20.85 -12.24
C TYR A 198 21.24 -21.42 -11.93
N GLU A 199 20.68 -22.23 -12.84
CA GLU A 199 19.36 -22.86 -12.72
C GLU A 199 19.14 -23.66 -11.41
N ASN A 200 20.20 -24.26 -10.85
CA ASN A 200 20.17 -25.07 -9.64
C ASN A 200 20.78 -24.36 -8.43
N ASP A 201 20.76 -23.04 -8.39
CA ASP A 201 21.28 -22.28 -7.26
C ASP A 201 20.43 -22.61 -6.00
N PRO A 202 21.06 -23.07 -4.89
CA PRO A 202 20.35 -23.35 -3.63
C PRO A 202 19.56 -22.14 -3.10
N LYS A 203 19.95 -20.92 -3.50
CA LYS A 203 19.27 -19.68 -3.15
C LYS A 203 18.01 -19.37 -3.97
N ALA A 204 17.65 -20.22 -4.95
CA ALA A 204 16.48 -19.99 -5.79
C ALA A 204 15.18 -19.83 -4.97
N LYS A 205 15.05 -20.50 -3.81
CA LYS A 205 13.92 -20.32 -2.89
C LYS A 205 13.90 -18.96 -2.20
N GLU A 206 15.02 -18.27 -2.08
CA GLU A 206 15.11 -16.96 -1.45
C GLU A 206 14.54 -15.84 -2.35
N THR A 207 14.21 -16.14 -3.61
CA THR A 207 13.50 -15.23 -4.53
C THR A 207 12.01 -15.11 -4.27
N TYR A 208 11.48 -15.87 -3.34
CA TYR A 208 10.15 -15.68 -2.76
C TYR A 208 10.24 -14.87 -1.47
N ILE A 209 9.14 -14.23 -1.12
CA ILE A 209 9.04 -13.45 0.13
C ILE A 209 9.32 -14.37 1.33
N GLN A 210 10.34 -14.01 2.11
CA GLN A 210 10.71 -14.69 3.36
C GLN A 210 10.31 -13.80 4.54
N MET A 211 9.57 -14.33 5.51
CA MET A 211 9.02 -13.56 6.62
C MET A 211 9.14 -14.25 7.96
N ASN A 212 9.75 -13.58 8.93
CA ASN A 212 9.58 -13.91 10.35
C ASN A 212 8.28 -13.24 10.87
N GLY A 213 7.15 -13.92 10.68
CA GLY A 213 5.83 -13.37 11.01
C GLY A 213 5.69 -12.91 12.46
N LYS A 214 6.35 -13.57 13.43
CA LYS A 214 6.33 -13.18 14.85
C LYS A 214 7.04 -11.85 15.07
N GLU A 215 8.18 -11.65 14.46
CA GLU A 215 8.96 -10.42 14.59
C GLU A 215 8.27 -9.24 13.90
N VAL A 216 7.80 -9.46 12.67
CA VAL A 216 7.03 -8.44 11.91
C VAL A 216 5.76 -8.05 12.66
N PHE A 217 5.01 -9.02 13.21
CA PHE A 217 3.82 -8.73 14.01
C PHE A 217 4.15 -7.91 15.26
N SER A 218 5.16 -8.33 16.03
CA SER A 218 5.60 -7.61 17.24
C SER A 218 6.06 -6.18 16.93
N PHE A 219 6.76 -6.00 15.82
CA PHE A 219 7.16 -4.71 15.32
C PHE A 219 5.95 -3.81 15.00
N ALA A 220 5.01 -4.33 14.21
CA ALA A 220 3.85 -3.58 13.76
C ALA A 220 2.97 -3.10 14.92
N VAL A 221 2.61 -4.00 15.86
CA VAL A 221 1.76 -3.64 17.01
C VAL A 221 2.42 -2.64 17.95
N SER A 222 3.74 -2.53 17.93
CA SER A 222 4.48 -1.53 18.72
C SER A 222 4.63 -0.22 17.96
N LYS A 223 5.10 -0.28 16.70
CA LYS A 223 5.62 0.88 15.97
C LYS A 223 4.54 1.69 15.26
N VAL A 224 3.45 1.07 14.82
CA VAL A 224 2.35 1.81 14.19
C VAL A 224 1.69 2.80 15.16
N PRO A 225 1.26 2.38 16.37
CA PRO A 225 0.71 3.35 17.33
C PRO A 225 1.74 4.39 17.81
N GLU A 226 3.03 4.02 17.88
CA GLU A 226 4.12 4.95 18.23
C GLU A 226 4.22 6.08 17.20
N ALA A 227 4.25 5.75 15.89
CA ALA A 227 4.29 6.75 14.81
C ALA A 227 3.05 7.66 14.82
N VAL A 228 1.86 7.07 15.02
CA VAL A 228 0.62 7.87 15.11
C VAL A 228 0.66 8.85 16.28
N LYS A 229 1.05 8.39 17.48
CA LYS A 229 1.17 9.26 18.66
C LYS A 229 2.21 10.36 18.48
N GLU A 230 3.35 10.03 17.90
CA GLU A 230 4.42 10.98 17.58
C GLU A 230 3.90 12.07 16.63
N LEU A 231 3.23 11.67 15.55
CA LEU A 231 2.65 12.57 14.56
C LEU A 231 1.62 13.52 15.20
N LEU A 232 0.63 12.97 15.90
CA LEU A 232 -0.44 13.76 16.52
C LEU A 232 0.10 14.72 17.59
N SER A 233 1.07 14.26 18.40
CA SER A 233 1.73 15.10 19.40
C SER A 233 2.49 16.26 18.78
N ARG A 234 3.24 16.00 17.70
CA ARG A 234 4.01 17.01 16.97
C ARG A 234 3.11 18.08 16.35
N GLU A 235 1.99 17.66 15.79
CA GLU A 235 1.03 18.55 15.14
C GLU A 235 0.01 19.16 16.13
N GLN A 236 0.07 18.80 17.40
CA GLN A 236 -0.85 19.24 18.46
C GLN A 236 -2.33 18.95 18.13
N VAL A 237 -2.57 17.79 17.51
CA VAL A 237 -3.90 17.30 17.12
C VAL A 237 -4.34 16.23 18.09
N SER A 238 -5.60 16.31 18.57
CA SER A 238 -6.19 15.28 19.42
C SER A 238 -6.61 14.06 18.59
N CYS A 239 -6.58 12.87 19.19
CA CYS A 239 -7.16 11.67 18.58
C CYS A 239 -8.67 11.84 18.27
N GLU A 240 -9.38 12.63 19.06
CA GLU A 240 -10.81 12.94 18.87
C GLU A 240 -11.08 13.67 17.55
N ASP A 241 -10.11 14.50 17.09
CA ASP A 241 -10.20 15.26 15.84
C ASP A 241 -9.99 14.40 14.58
N ILE A 242 -9.60 13.13 14.74
CA ILE A 242 -9.36 12.21 13.64
C ILE A 242 -10.65 11.47 13.30
N SER A 243 -11.09 11.63 12.05
CA SER A 243 -12.26 10.92 11.53
C SER A 243 -11.97 9.44 11.35
N TYR A 244 -10.84 9.12 10.69
CA TYR A 244 -10.45 7.73 10.43
C TYR A 244 -8.94 7.52 10.45
N TYR A 245 -8.55 6.32 10.87
CA TYR A 245 -7.19 5.78 10.81
C TYR A 245 -7.11 4.70 9.74
N LEU A 246 -6.58 5.03 8.58
CA LEU A 246 -6.36 4.09 7.49
C LEU A 246 -5.00 3.42 7.67
N LEU A 247 -4.99 2.18 8.11
CA LEU A 247 -3.76 1.43 8.32
C LEU A 247 -3.50 0.48 7.16
N HIS A 248 -2.23 0.18 6.91
CA HIS A 248 -1.83 -0.91 6.02
C HIS A 248 -2.58 -2.21 6.38
N GLN A 249 -3.18 -2.86 5.39
CA GLN A 249 -4.10 -3.99 5.52
C GLN A 249 -3.38 -5.34 5.55
N ALA A 250 -2.46 -5.51 6.51
CA ALA A 250 -1.68 -6.75 6.63
C ALA A 250 -2.37 -7.84 7.45
N ASN A 251 -3.05 -7.44 8.54
CA ASN A 251 -3.62 -8.37 9.51
C ASN A 251 -4.58 -7.63 10.44
N GLU A 252 -5.80 -8.14 10.59
CA GLU A 252 -6.84 -7.56 11.46
C GLU A 252 -6.39 -7.39 12.90
N ARG A 253 -5.62 -8.35 13.45
CA ARG A 253 -5.14 -8.32 14.83
C ARG A 253 -4.18 -7.13 15.08
N ILE A 254 -3.41 -6.72 14.07
CA ILE A 254 -2.54 -5.54 14.14
C ILE A 254 -3.39 -4.28 14.24
N ILE A 255 -4.41 -4.15 13.40
CA ILE A 255 -5.32 -2.98 13.38
C ILE A 255 -6.08 -2.88 14.70
N ARG A 256 -6.65 -3.98 15.20
CA ARG A 256 -7.33 -4.02 16.51
C ARG A 256 -6.37 -3.68 17.67
N SER A 257 -5.11 -4.10 17.57
CA SER A 257 -4.09 -3.74 18.57
C SER A 257 -3.76 -2.25 18.52
N ALA A 258 -3.68 -1.67 17.31
CA ALA A 258 -3.43 -0.24 17.13
C ALA A 258 -4.58 0.60 17.73
N ALA A 259 -5.83 0.27 17.43
CA ALA A 259 -7.02 0.93 17.98
C ALA A 259 -6.99 0.94 19.52
N ARG A 260 -6.80 -0.22 20.15
CA ARG A 260 -6.69 -0.31 21.62
C ARG A 260 -5.56 0.51 22.21
N ARG A 261 -4.38 0.54 21.57
CA ARG A 261 -3.21 1.29 22.06
C ARG A 261 -3.33 2.80 21.87
N LEU A 262 -4.13 3.22 20.90
CA LEU A 262 -4.49 4.62 20.68
C LEU A 262 -5.63 5.07 21.60
N GLY A 263 -6.40 4.13 22.16
CA GLY A 263 -7.57 4.42 22.98
C GLY A 263 -8.81 4.79 22.17
N GLU A 264 -8.82 4.42 20.87
CA GLU A 264 -9.85 4.80 19.91
C GLU A 264 -10.81 3.64 19.61
N ASP A 265 -12.04 3.98 19.22
CA ASP A 265 -13.03 3.00 18.80
C ASP A 265 -12.63 2.35 17.48
N ILE A 266 -12.83 1.03 17.39
CA ILE A 266 -12.47 0.24 16.19
C ILE A 266 -13.22 0.70 14.93
N SER A 267 -14.38 1.34 15.06
CA SER A 267 -15.14 1.88 13.94
C SER A 267 -14.40 2.97 13.17
N LYS A 268 -13.44 3.66 13.82
CA LYS A 268 -12.55 4.61 13.14
C LYS A 268 -11.43 3.92 12.32
N PHE A 269 -11.31 2.59 12.38
CA PHE A 269 -10.27 1.80 11.71
C PHE A 269 -10.90 0.90 10.64
N PRO A 270 -11.19 1.42 9.45
CA PRO A 270 -11.76 0.62 8.37
C PRO A 270 -10.81 -0.49 7.94
N MET A 271 -11.39 -1.62 7.51
CA MET A 271 -10.67 -2.81 7.07
C MET A 271 -11.30 -3.37 5.81
N ASN A 272 -10.46 -3.91 4.91
CA ASN A 272 -10.88 -4.59 3.69
C ASN A 272 -9.98 -5.79 3.32
N MET A 273 -9.05 -6.17 4.22
CA MET A 273 -8.17 -7.32 3.99
C MET A 273 -8.93 -8.65 3.90
N ASP A 274 -10.15 -8.71 4.41
CA ASP A 274 -11.03 -9.86 4.25
C ASP A 274 -11.29 -10.17 2.77
N ARG A 275 -11.35 -9.16 1.91
CA ARG A 275 -11.62 -9.28 0.47
C ARG A 275 -10.37 -9.29 -0.40
N TYR A 276 -9.35 -8.51 -0.03
CA TYR A 276 -8.16 -8.31 -0.87
C TYR A 276 -6.91 -9.06 -0.38
N GLY A 277 -6.91 -9.54 0.88
CA GLY A 277 -5.68 -9.96 1.52
C GLY A 277 -4.73 -8.79 1.75
N ASN A 278 -3.46 -9.11 1.92
CA ASN A 278 -2.39 -8.12 2.03
C ASN A 278 -1.85 -7.80 0.62
N THR A 279 -2.20 -6.65 0.09
CA THR A 279 -1.72 -6.12 -1.20
C THR A 279 -0.52 -5.15 -1.05
N SER A 280 0.26 -5.28 0.04
CA SER A 280 1.47 -4.48 0.31
C SER A 280 1.24 -2.97 0.13
N SER A 281 1.98 -2.30 -0.76
CA SER A 281 1.90 -0.86 -1.02
C SER A 281 0.53 -0.41 -1.54
N ALA A 282 -0.22 -1.27 -2.24
CA ALA A 282 -1.54 -0.93 -2.77
C ALA A 282 -2.62 -0.80 -1.69
N SER A 283 -2.47 -1.50 -0.56
CA SER A 283 -3.53 -1.72 0.42
C SER A 283 -4.16 -0.45 0.99
N LEU A 284 -3.35 0.56 1.28
CA LEU A 284 -3.79 1.84 1.83
C LEU A 284 -4.65 2.62 0.82
N LEU A 285 -4.23 2.65 -0.44
CA LEU A 285 -4.90 3.41 -1.48
C LEU A 285 -6.16 2.71 -1.97
N ILE A 286 -6.20 1.37 -2.00
CA ILE A 286 -7.42 0.58 -2.25
C ILE A 286 -8.45 0.88 -1.16
N LEU A 287 -8.03 0.88 0.11
CA LEU A 287 -8.93 1.18 1.24
C LEU A 287 -9.48 2.61 1.15
N LEU A 288 -8.64 3.58 0.82
CA LEU A 288 -9.03 4.99 0.66
C LEU A 288 -10.09 5.14 -0.45
N ASP A 289 -9.87 4.50 -1.61
CA ASP A 289 -10.80 4.51 -2.74
C ASP A 289 -12.16 3.90 -2.35
N GLU A 290 -12.17 2.76 -1.67
CA GLU A 290 -13.41 2.14 -1.20
C GLU A 290 -14.18 3.02 -0.20
N MET A 291 -13.48 3.66 0.72
CA MET A 291 -14.11 4.55 1.68
C MET A 291 -14.75 5.75 1.00
N LYS A 292 -14.07 6.32 -0.01
CA LYS A 292 -14.65 7.39 -0.83
C LYS A 292 -15.89 6.90 -1.57
N LYS A 293 -15.78 5.80 -2.32
CA LYS A 293 -16.89 5.24 -3.12
C LYS A 293 -18.09 4.83 -2.28
N SER A 294 -17.87 4.38 -1.05
CA SER A 294 -18.95 4.05 -0.12
C SER A 294 -19.59 5.27 0.55
N GLY A 295 -19.13 6.50 0.26
CA GLY A 295 -19.63 7.73 0.87
C GLY A 295 -19.26 7.92 2.34
N LYS A 296 -18.32 7.13 2.87
CA LYS A 296 -17.84 7.25 4.25
C LYS A 296 -16.94 8.46 4.45
N LEU A 297 -16.19 8.86 3.42
CA LEU A 297 -15.32 10.04 3.50
C LEU A 297 -16.07 11.29 3.06
N GLN A 298 -15.89 12.36 3.82
CA GLN A 298 -16.43 13.68 3.55
C GLN A 298 -15.30 14.71 3.46
N ARG A 299 -15.49 15.76 2.65
CA ARG A 299 -14.52 16.85 2.59
C ARG A 299 -14.38 17.53 3.95
N GLY A 300 -13.13 17.70 4.38
CA GLY A 300 -12.78 18.20 5.71
C GLY A 300 -12.48 17.10 6.73
N ASP A 301 -12.71 15.82 6.41
CA ASP A 301 -12.28 14.71 7.27
C ASP A 301 -10.76 14.72 7.47
N ARG A 302 -10.33 14.61 8.71
CA ARG A 302 -8.93 14.41 9.06
C ARG A 302 -8.61 12.92 9.11
N LEU A 303 -7.69 12.50 8.27
CA LEU A 303 -7.28 11.11 8.14
C LEU A 303 -5.85 10.92 8.62
N VAL A 304 -5.62 9.87 9.40
CA VAL A 304 -4.29 9.35 9.66
C VAL A 304 -4.08 8.14 8.78
N LEU A 305 -3.12 8.23 7.86
CA LEU A 305 -2.62 7.10 7.07
C LEU A 305 -1.42 6.51 7.78
N ALA A 306 -1.38 5.22 8.06
CA ALA A 306 -0.23 4.62 8.73
C ALA A 306 0.15 3.26 8.14
N GLY A 307 1.46 3.00 8.08
CA GLY A 307 2.00 1.79 7.49
C GLY A 307 3.27 1.30 8.16
N PHE A 308 3.58 0.05 7.91
CA PHE A 308 4.83 -0.62 8.26
C PHE A 308 5.17 -1.63 7.18
N GLY A 309 6.43 -1.98 7.03
CA GLY A 309 6.85 -2.92 5.99
C GLY A 309 8.31 -3.31 6.05
N GLY A 310 8.74 -4.01 4.99
CA GLY A 310 10.13 -4.41 4.81
C GLY A 310 11.10 -3.23 4.96
N GLY A 311 12.28 -3.53 5.59
CA GLY A 311 13.27 -2.53 5.88
C GLY A 311 13.91 -2.65 7.27
N LEU A 312 13.24 -2.83 8.42
CA LEU A 312 11.83 -2.53 8.59
C LEU A 312 11.60 -1.02 8.62
N THR A 313 10.50 -0.60 8.00
CA THR A 313 10.06 0.79 7.97
C THR A 313 8.68 0.93 8.63
N TYR A 314 8.38 2.11 9.14
CA TYR A 314 7.05 2.45 9.66
C TYR A 314 6.84 3.96 9.62
N GLY A 315 5.59 4.38 9.62
CA GLY A 315 5.28 5.81 9.62
C GLY A 315 3.79 6.08 9.67
N ALA A 316 3.49 7.36 9.80
CA ALA A 316 2.14 7.89 9.73
C ALA A 316 2.13 9.24 9.03
N SER A 317 1.04 9.56 8.33
CA SER A 317 0.79 10.86 7.72
C SER A 317 -0.60 11.34 8.10
N LEU A 318 -0.71 12.62 8.41
CA LEU A 318 -1.97 13.32 8.65
C LEU A 318 -2.33 14.09 7.40
N ILE A 319 -3.54 13.90 6.91
CA ILE A 319 -4.05 14.58 5.72
C ILE A 319 -5.50 15.01 5.96
N GLU A 320 -5.84 16.18 5.46
CA GLU A 320 -7.22 16.64 5.33
C GLU A 320 -7.75 16.20 3.96
N TYR A 321 -8.89 15.49 3.97
CA TYR A 321 -9.51 14.94 2.77
C TYR A 321 -10.35 15.96 2.02
#